data_f0338d4c164c8c8dd43b9316a76f4c4a
#
_entry.id   f0338d4c164c8c8dd43b9316a76f4c4a
#
_cell.length_a   1.000
_cell.length_b   1.000
_cell.length_c   1.000
_cell.angle_alpha   90.00
_cell.angle_beta   90.00
_cell.angle_gamma   90.00
#
_symmetry.space_group_name_H-M   'P 1'
#
loop_
_entity.id
_entity.type
_entity.pdbx_description
1 polymer ?
#
loop_
_entity_poly.entity_id
_entity_poly.type
_entity_poly.pdbx_seq_one_letter_code
_entity_poly.pdbx_strand_id
1 'polypeptide(L)'
;MSQENTNKIAIIGHTRGIGKAITDLYKEKGYHVIGMSRSNGYDITVDQEKIVDVIVDCELVVINAHADRAQLQLLKNIYGRYHDVPKKVAVITSTSGTPEGMDEDLSTDEYRQYCDDKRELIEYIADLQQDLLPRSMSVYDVCPDVVDTDMTKGLWTTLPKLEPSEVADAVRYCFESTFNVNKIVIQKNAG
;
A
#
# COMPACT_ATOMS: atom_id res chain seq x y z
N MET A 1 7.04 26.25 -24.60
CA MET A 1 7.64 25.03 -24.05
C MET A 1 6.54 24.35 -23.27
N SER A 2 5.89 23.32 -23.84
CA SER A 2 4.88 22.52 -23.17
C SER A 2 5.57 21.77 -22.01
N GLN A 3 5.21 22.06 -20.76
CA GLN A 3 5.52 21.17 -19.66
C GLN A 3 4.85 19.83 -20.01
N GLU A 4 5.65 18.83 -20.33
CA GLU A 4 5.19 17.46 -20.32
C GLU A 4 4.73 17.18 -18.88
N ASN A 5 3.42 17.21 -18.67
CA ASN A 5 2.79 16.79 -17.43
C ASN A 5 2.94 15.27 -17.36
N THR A 6 4.17 14.80 -17.03
CA THR A 6 4.44 13.39 -16.85
C THR A 6 3.74 12.95 -15.57
N ASN A 7 2.64 12.20 -15.72
CA ASN A 7 1.95 11.59 -14.60
C ASN A 7 2.97 10.79 -13.76
N LYS A 8 3.22 11.22 -12.52
CA LYS A 8 4.20 10.60 -11.63
C LYS A 8 3.50 9.75 -10.58
N ILE A 9 4.02 8.57 -10.36
CA ILE A 9 3.60 7.69 -9.27
C ILE A 9 4.81 7.27 -8.43
N ALA A 10 4.69 7.38 -7.11
CA ALA A 10 5.68 6.87 -6.17
C ALA A 10 5.24 5.50 -5.65
N ILE A 11 6.14 4.52 -5.65
CA ILE A 11 5.87 3.16 -5.16
C ILE A 11 6.93 2.76 -4.15
N ILE A 12 6.56 2.77 -2.87
CA ILE A 12 7.42 2.37 -1.76
C ILE A 12 7.31 0.85 -1.58
N GLY A 13 8.42 0.12 -1.80
CA GLY A 13 8.45 -1.35 -1.84
C GLY A 13 8.23 -1.92 -3.24
N HIS A 14 8.81 -1.31 -4.28
CA HIS A 14 8.55 -1.54 -5.71
C HIS A 14 9.24 -2.77 -6.34
N THR A 15 10.15 -3.45 -5.65
CA THR A 15 11.12 -4.36 -6.29
C THR A 15 10.62 -5.79 -6.50
N ARG A 16 9.61 -6.24 -5.74
CA ARG A 16 9.10 -7.62 -5.79
C ARG A 16 7.62 -7.71 -5.41
N GLY A 17 7.01 -8.87 -5.64
CA GLY A 17 5.63 -9.17 -5.27
C GLY A 17 4.65 -8.10 -5.75
N ILE A 18 3.76 -7.69 -4.89
CA ILE A 18 2.71 -6.69 -5.16
C ILE A 18 3.31 -5.38 -5.71
N GLY A 19 4.36 -4.86 -5.07
CA GLY A 19 4.96 -3.59 -5.49
C GLY A 19 5.58 -3.65 -6.88
N LYS A 20 6.14 -4.80 -7.29
CA LYS A 20 6.62 -5.01 -8.65
C LYS A 20 5.47 -5.04 -9.65
N ALA A 21 4.38 -5.75 -9.34
CA ALA A 21 3.20 -5.82 -10.22
C ALA A 21 2.58 -4.42 -10.43
N ILE A 22 2.47 -3.61 -9.38
CA ILE A 22 2.02 -2.21 -9.49
C ILE A 22 2.99 -1.40 -10.35
N THR A 23 4.29 -1.58 -10.17
CA THR A 23 5.33 -0.90 -10.95
C THR A 23 5.22 -1.19 -12.44
N ASP A 24 5.06 -2.46 -12.79
CA ASP A 24 4.94 -2.91 -14.18
C ASP A 24 3.66 -2.34 -14.81
N LEU A 25 2.51 -2.45 -14.12
CA LEU A 25 1.23 -1.91 -14.57
C LEU A 25 1.31 -0.40 -14.87
N TYR A 26 1.90 0.40 -13.97
CA TYR A 26 1.95 1.85 -14.17
C TYR A 26 3.00 2.28 -15.20
N LYS A 27 4.09 1.52 -15.39
CA LYS A 27 4.99 1.72 -16.53
C LYS A 27 4.31 1.47 -17.87
N GLU A 28 3.52 0.38 -17.98
CA GLU A 28 2.74 0.07 -19.19
C GLU A 28 1.70 1.16 -19.49
N LYS A 29 1.14 1.79 -18.46
CA LYS A 29 0.23 2.94 -18.59
C LYS A 29 0.95 4.27 -18.92
N GLY A 30 2.27 4.27 -19.07
CA GLY A 30 3.05 5.45 -19.43
C GLY A 30 3.35 6.41 -18.27
N TYR A 31 3.19 5.98 -17.03
CA TYR A 31 3.57 6.80 -15.86
C TYR A 31 5.08 6.82 -15.66
N HIS A 32 5.60 7.96 -15.19
CA HIS A 32 6.93 8.03 -14.63
C HIS A 32 6.91 7.43 -13.21
N VAL A 33 7.44 6.21 -13.07
CA VAL A 33 7.44 5.49 -11.79
C VAL A 33 8.68 5.82 -10.97
N ILE A 34 8.48 6.39 -9.78
CA ILE A 34 9.51 6.63 -8.76
C ILE A 34 9.46 5.47 -7.76
N GLY A 35 10.26 4.44 -8.03
CA GLY A 35 10.35 3.26 -7.17
C GLY A 35 11.31 3.47 -6.01
N MET A 36 10.88 3.17 -4.78
CA MET A 36 11.67 3.30 -3.56
C MET A 36 11.73 1.98 -2.81
N SER A 37 12.92 1.58 -2.38
CA SER A 37 13.18 0.36 -1.61
C SER A 37 14.54 0.42 -0.94
N ARG A 38 14.82 -0.49 -0.04
CA ARG A 38 16.14 -0.62 0.60
C ARG A 38 17.29 -0.80 -0.42
N SER A 39 17.02 -1.51 -1.51
CA SER A 39 18.03 -1.77 -2.54
C SER A 39 18.51 -0.53 -3.31
N ASN A 40 17.73 0.55 -3.28
CA ASN A 40 18.10 1.83 -3.91
C ASN A 40 18.14 3.00 -2.91
N GLY A 41 18.37 2.69 -1.62
CA GLY A 41 18.66 3.68 -0.59
C GLY A 41 17.44 4.36 0.02
N TYR A 42 16.30 3.65 0.07
CA TYR A 42 15.08 4.11 0.75
C TYR A 42 14.57 3.03 1.70
N ASP A 43 15.06 3.05 2.92
CA ASP A 43 14.57 2.18 3.99
C ASP A 43 13.51 2.90 4.81
N ILE A 44 12.29 2.34 4.86
CA ILE A 44 11.17 2.95 5.60
C ILE A 44 11.41 3.02 7.11
N THR A 45 12.41 2.31 7.65
CA THR A 45 12.74 2.35 9.07
C THR A 45 13.62 3.54 9.46
N VAL A 46 14.39 4.10 8.51
CA VAL A 46 15.38 5.15 8.78
C VAL A 46 15.32 6.34 7.81
N ASP A 47 14.80 6.16 6.57
CA ASP A 47 14.84 7.17 5.51
C ASP A 47 13.49 7.88 5.28
N GLN A 48 12.58 7.88 6.26
CA GLN A 48 11.21 8.35 6.06
C GLN A 48 11.12 9.80 5.57
N GLU A 49 11.87 10.73 6.13
CA GLU A 49 11.87 12.12 5.69
C GLU A 49 12.33 12.24 4.22
N LYS A 50 13.39 11.51 3.84
CA LYS A 50 13.85 11.45 2.46
C LYS A 50 12.78 10.91 1.51
N ILE A 51 12.03 9.88 1.93
CA ILE A 51 10.93 9.33 1.15
C ILE A 51 9.82 10.38 0.98
N VAL A 52 9.46 11.06 2.07
CA VAL A 52 8.44 12.11 2.07
C VAL A 52 8.85 13.27 1.15
N ASP A 53 10.12 13.67 1.13
CA ASP A 53 10.61 14.74 0.25
C ASP A 53 10.54 14.33 -1.24
N VAL A 54 10.87 13.07 -1.57
CA VAL A 54 10.86 12.59 -2.97
C VAL A 54 9.47 12.55 -3.58
N ILE A 55 8.42 12.31 -2.79
CA ILE A 55 7.04 12.18 -3.28
C ILE A 55 6.33 13.53 -3.49
N VAL A 56 7.00 14.65 -3.29
CA VAL A 56 6.39 16.01 -3.39
C VAL A 56 5.61 16.21 -4.69
N ASP A 57 6.21 15.82 -5.82
CA ASP A 57 5.63 15.99 -7.16
C ASP A 57 4.78 14.79 -7.63
N CYS A 58 4.54 13.80 -6.77
CA CYS A 58 3.73 12.64 -7.12
C CYS A 58 2.27 12.86 -6.73
N GLU A 59 1.37 12.77 -7.69
CA GLU A 59 -0.07 12.75 -7.42
C GLU A 59 -0.50 11.41 -6.82
N LEU A 60 0.08 10.30 -7.32
CA LEU A 60 -0.22 8.95 -6.90
C LEU A 60 0.92 8.39 -6.03
N VAL A 61 0.58 7.81 -4.89
CA VAL A 61 1.55 7.21 -3.96
C VAL A 61 1.05 5.83 -3.53
N VAL A 62 1.92 4.84 -3.55
CA VAL A 62 1.63 3.49 -3.03
C VAL A 62 2.59 3.16 -1.90
N ILE A 63 2.05 2.86 -0.71
CA ILE A 63 2.81 2.39 0.45
C ILE A 63 2.62 0.88 0.57
N ASN A 64 3.53 0.12 -0.06
CA ASN A 64 3.51 -1.35 -0.06
C ASN A 64 4.57 -1.96 0.87
N ALA A 65 5.70 -1.27 1.12
CA ALA A 65 6.74 -1.78 2.00
C ALA A 65 6.22 -1.93 3.43
N HIS A 66 6.55 -3.06 4.06
CA HIS A 66 6.28 -3.34 5.48
C HIS A 66 7.61 -3.59 6.21
N ALA A 67 7.76 -3.00 7.39
CA ALA A 67 8.79 -3.28 8.38
C ALA A 67 8.26 -2.76 9.72
N ASP A 68 7.78 -3.66 10.54
CA ASP A 68 7.15 -3.35 11.84
C ASP A 68 6.18 -2.14 11.70
N ARG A 69 6.15 -1.25 12.66
CA ARG A 69 5.33 -0.03 12.66
C ARG A 69 5.78 1.06 11.68
N ALA A 70 6.89 0.85 10.95
CA ALA A 70 7.43 1.87 10.05
C ALA A 70 6.48 2.22 8.89
N GLN A 71 5.64 1.27 8.44
CA GLN A 71 4.62 1.54 7.43
C GLN A 71 3.57 2.54 7.94
N LEU A 72 3.09 2.37 9.16
CA LEU A 72 2.15 3.30 9.82
C LEU A 72 2.80 4.67 10.03
N GLN A 73 4.04 4.70 10.52
CA GLN A 73 4.74 5.95 10.76
C GLN A 73 4.98 6.72 9.45
N LEU A 74 5.32 6.03 8.37
CA LEU A 74 5.47 6.65 7.05
C LEU A 74 4.16 7.27 6.56
N LEU A 75 3.02 6.57 6.72
CA LEU A 75 1.72 7.13 6.38
C LEU A 75 1.42 8.39 7.21
N LYS A 76 1.70 8.38 8.52
CA LYS A 76 1.55 9.55 9.39
C LYS A 76 2.38 10.73 8.92
N ASN A 77 3.63 10.51 8.53
CA ASN A 77 4.54 11.56 8.05
C ASN A 77 4.06 12.13 6.70
N ILE A 78 3.64 11.27 5.76
CA ILE A 78 3.07 11.69 4.46
C ILE A 78 1.81 12.51 4.69
N TYR A 79 0.90 12.01 5.52
CA TYR A 79 -0.35 12.69 5.82
C TYR A 79 -0.10 14.03 6.52
N GLY A 80 0.77 14.07 7.53
CA GLY A 80 1.14 15.29 8.23
C GLY A 80 1.70 16.39 7.31
N ARG A 81 2.43 15.99 6.25
CA ARG A 81 3.04 16.92 5.29
C ARG A 81 2.09 17.37 4.17
N TYR A 82 1.18 16.49 3.72
CA TYR A 82 0.49 16.65 2.44
C TYR A 82 -1.04 16.55 2.51
N HIS A 83 -1.67 16.51 3.69
CA HIS A 83 -3.14 16.34 3.81
C HIS A 83 -3.95 17.39 3.04
N ASP A 84 -3.41 18.59 2.84
CA ASP A 84 -4.02 19.69 2.09
C ASP A 84 -3.63 19.73 0.60
N VAL A 85 -2.81 18.78 0.14
CA VAL A 85 -2.35 18.69 -1.25
C VAL A 85 -3.12 17.59 -1.97
N PRO A 86 -3.61 17.82 -3.20
CA PRO A 86 -4.26 16.78 -3.99
C PRO A 86 -3.33 15.59 -4.24
N LYS A 87 -3.49 14.53 -3.46
CA LYS A 87 -2.76 13.27 -3.56
C LYS A 87 -3.71 12.10 -3.34
N LYS A 88 -3.46 11.01 -4.05
CA LYS A 88 -4.11 9.72 -3.86
C LYS A 88 -3.10 8.74 -3.30
N VAL A 89 -3.32 8.23 -2.11
CA VAL A 89 -2.41 7.33 -1.39
C VAL A 89 -3.06 5.98 -1.20
N ALA A 90 -2.59 4.93 -1.88
CA ALA A 90 -3.00 3.56 -1.64
C ALA A 90 -2.04 2.90 -0.64
N VAL A 91 -2.58 2.34 0.41
CA VAL A 91 -1.82 1.63 1.45
C VAL A 91 -2.15 0.15 1.37
N ILE A 92 -1.13 -0.68 1.16
CA ILE A 92 -1.31 -2.14 1.15
C ILE A 92 -1.32 -2.63 2.60
N THR A 93 -2.51 -2.96 3.08
CA THR A 93 -2.73 -3.55 4.40
C THR A 93 -2.74 -5.08 4.32
N SER A 94 -3.55 -5.78 5.07
CA SER A 94 -3.75 -7.23 4.99
C SER A 94 -5.00 -7.64 5.76
N THR A 95 -5.71 -8.67 5.30
CA THR A 95 -6.78 -9.31 6.08
C THR A 95 -6.27 -9.85 7.43
N SER A 96 -4.98 -10.21 7.55
CA SER A 96 -4.37 -10.62 8.83
C SER A 96 -4.45 -9.54 9.93
N GLY A 97 -4.66 -8.28 9.57
CA GLY A 97 -4.93 -7.20 10.54
C GLY A 97 -6.39 -7.08 10.95
N THR A 98 -7.30 -7.86 10.37
CA THR A 98 -8.71 -7.87 10.76
C THR A 98 -9.01 -8.99 11.75
N PRO A 99 -10.07 -8.90 12.57
CA PRO A 99 -10.42 -9.95 13.53
C PRO A 99 -10.64 -11.32 12.89
N GLU A 100 -11.17 -11.35 11.66
CA GLU A 100 -11.50 -12.58 10.94
C GLU A 100 -10.32 -13.16 10.15
N GLY A 101 -9.27 -12.37 9.94
CA GLY A 101 -8.15 -12.73 9.05
C GLY A 101 -6.91 -13.25 9.78
N MET A 102 -6.90 -13.27 11.10
CA MET A 102 -5.79 -13.82 11.87
C MET A 102 -5.85 -15.35 11.88
N ASP A 103 -4.80 -15.99 11.37
CA ASP A 103 -4.66 -17.45 11.42
C ASP A 103 -4.04 -17.86 12.76
N GLU A 104 -4.86 -18.45 13.63
CA GLU A 104 -4.42 -18.89 14.97
C GLU A 104 -3.40 -20.03 14.91
N ASP A 105 -3.39 -20.83 13.85
CA ASP A 105 -2.45 -21.93 13.66
C ASP A 105 -1.02 -21.45 13.33
N LEU A 106 -0.88 -20.22 12.81
CA LEU A 106 0.40 -19.57 12.55
C LEU A 106 0.88 -18.67 13.70
N SER A 107 0.57 -18.97 14.93
CA SER A 107 0.76 -18.13 16.11
C SER A 107 2.22 -17.96 16.56
N THR A 108 3.16 -17.69 15.62
CA THR A 108 4.50 -17.22 15.99
C THR A 108 4.44 -15.77 16.50
N ASP A 109 5.40 -15.37 17.31
CA ASP A 109 5.45 -14.00 17.82
C ASP A 109 5.62 -12.98 16.70
N GLU A 110 6.39 -13.32 15.65
CA GLU A 110 6.57 -12.49 14.47
C GLU A 110 5.27 -12.31 13.68
N TYR A 111 4.46 -13.37 13.54
CA TYR A 111 3.17 -13.27 12.85
C TYR A 111 2.16 -12.47 13.66
N ARG A 112 2.11 -12.66 14.99
CA ARG A 112 1.26 -11.84 15.86
C ARG A 112 1.63 -10.37 15.77
N GLN A 113 2.94 -10.05 15.83
CA GLN A 113 3.41 -8.68 15.66
C GLN A 113 2.99 -8.10 14.29
N TYR A 114 3.13 -8.88 13.22
CA TYR A 114 2.66 -8.47 11.90
C TYR A 114 1.15 -8.17 11.88
N CYS A 115 0.32 -9.03 12.51
CA CYS A 115 -1.13 -8.81 12.61
C CYS A 115 -1.45 -7.52 13.38
N ASP A 116 -0.76 -7.27 14.50
CA ASP A 116 -0.94 -6.07 15.32
C ASP A 116 -0.53 -4.80 14.55
N ASP A 117 0.61 -4.82 13.86
CA ASP A 117 1.06 -3.69 13.02
C ASP A 117 0.05 -3.38 11.91
N LYS A 118 -0.53 -4.42 11.27
CA LYS A 118 -1.55 -4.25 10.23
C LYS A 118 -2.86 -3.76 10.81
N ARG A 119 -3.25 -4.18 12.00
CA ARG A 119 -4.45 -3.70 12.69
C ARG A 119 -4.32 -2.22 13.02
N GLU A 120 -3.23 -1.80 13.66
CA GLU A 120 -3.00 -0.39 13.98
C GLU A 120 -3.00 0.50 12.71
N LEU A 121 -2.46 -0.02 11.62
CA LEU A 121 -2.45 0.69 10.33
C LEU A 121 -3.87 0.85 9.76
N ILE A 122 -4.68 -0.22 9.79
CA ILE A 122 -6.09 -0.22 9.33
C ILE A 122 -6.92 0.76 10.17
N GLU A 123 -6.78 0.71 11.50
CA GLU A 123 -7.48 1.61 12.42
C GLU A 123 -7.13 3.08 12.13
N TYR A 124 -5.84 3.39 11.96
CA TYR A 124 -5.41 4.75 11.63
C TYR A 124 -5.97 5.23 10.28
N ILE A 125 -5.99 4.37 9.24
CA ILE A 125 -6.61 4.72 7.95
C ILE A 125 -8.10 4.99 8.11
N ALA A 126 -8.81 4.15 8.88
CA ALA A 126 -10.24 4.33 9.14
C ALA A 126 -10.51 5.66 9.87
N ASP A 127 -9.68 6.05 10.84
CA ASP A 127 -9.79 7.34 11.51
C ASP A 127 -9.60 8.51 10.53
N LEU A 128 -8.61 8.41 9.63
CA LEU A 128 -8.41 9.43 8.59
C LEU A 128 -9.61 9.57 7.65
N GLN A 129 -10.30 8.46 7.36
CA GLN A 129 -11.45 8.44 6.44
C GLN A 129 -12.75 8.94 7.08
N GLN A 130 -12.86 8.91 8.42
CA GLN A 130 -14.03 9.39 9.16
C GLN A 130 -14.07 10.91 9.33
N ASP A 131 -12.94 11.59 9.15
CA ASP A 131 -12.90 13.04 9.30
C ASP A 131 -13.71 13.71 8.18
N LEU A 132 -14.77 14.38 8.59
CA LEU A 132 -15.75 15.02 7.70
C LEU A 132 -15.26 16.33 7.07
N LEU A 133 -14.06 16.78 7.41
CA LEU A 133 -13.49 17.99 6.80
C LEU A 133 -13.10 17.68 5.35
N PRO A 134 -13.41 18.58 4.40
CA PRO A 134 -12.97 18.42 3.02
C PRO A 134 -11.45 18.40 3.00
N ARG A 135 -10.88 17.28 2.55
CA ARG A 135 -9.43 17.08 2.44
C ARG A 135 -9.05 16.93 0.99
N SER A 136 -7.89 17.43 0.64
CA SER A 136 -7.35 17.28 -0.71
C SER A 136 -6.74 15.88 -0.93
N MET A 137 -6.20 15.25 0.13
CA MET A 137 -5.62 13.91 0.07
C MET A 137 -6.68 12.83 0.27
N SER A 138 -6.70 11.84 -0.64
CA SER A 138 -7.48 10.60 -0.48
C SER A 138 -6.55 9.46 -0.03
N VAL A 139 -6.95 8.71 0.98
CA VAL A 139 -6.23 7.53 1.48
C VAL A 139 -7.11 6.29 1.29
N TYR A 140 -6.58 5.27 0.59
CA TYR A 140 -7.26 4.03 0.24
C TYR A 140 -6.66 2.86 1.01
N ASP A 141 -7.48 2.09 1.74
CA ASP A 141 -7.10 0.82 2.35
C ASP A 141 -7.27 -0.30 1.32
N VAL A 142 -6.17 -0.77 0.75
CA VAL A 142 -6.16 -1.96 -0.12
C VAL A 142 -5.74 -3.16 0.72
N CYS A 143 -6.72 -4.00 1.05
CA CYS A 143 -6.63 -5.07 2.04
C CYS A 143 -6.69 -6.45 1.36
N PRO A 144 -5.56 -6.96 0.86
CA PRO A 144 -5.51 -8.29 0.27
C PRO A 144 -5.50 -9.39 1.33
N ASP A 145 -6.06 -10.53 0.97
CA ASP A 145 -5.83 -11.80 1.61
C ASP A 145 -4.47 -12.39 1.19
N VAL A 146 -4.27 -13.70 1.27
CA VAL A 146 -2.99 -14.34 0.93
C VAL A 146 -2.64 -14.10 -0.54
N VAL A 147 -1.49 -13.48 -0.78
CA VAL A 147 -0.96 -13.19 -2.13
C VAL A 147 0.24 -14.09 -2.41
N ASP A 148 0.35 -14.66 -3.60
CA ASP A 148 1.49 -15.49 -4.01
C ASP A 148 2.74 -14.64 -4.22
N THR A 149 3.56 -14.58 -3.19
CA THR A 149 4.80 -13.81 -3.14
C THR A 149 5.88 -14.59 -2.39
N ASP A 150 7.12 -14.10 -2.43
CA ASP A 150 8.20 -14.70 -1.64
C ASP A 150 7.90 -14.74 -0.14
N MET A 151 7.11 -13.77 0.38
CA MET A 151 6.72 -13.71 1.80
C MET A 151 5.83 -14.88 2.19
N THR A 152 4.97 -15.35 1.30
CA THR A 152 3.98 -16.42 1.54
C THR A 152 4.40 -17.76 0.96
N LYS A 153 5.64 -17.85 0.44
CA LYS A 153 6.17 -19.07 -0.16
C LYS A 153 6.26 -20.19 0.89
N GLY A 154 5.59 -21.30 0.59
CA GLY A 154 5.54 -22.44 1.50
C GLY A 154 4.52 -22.31 2.65
N LEU A 155 3.86 -21.16 2.79
CA LEU A 155 2.76 -20.96 3.73
C LEU A 155 1.42 -21.11 2.99
N TRP A 156 0.38 -21.55 3.71
CA TRP A 156 -1.00 -21.70 3.18
C TRP A 156 -1.06 -22.41 1.81
N THR A 157 -0.34 -23.53 1.71
CA THR A 157 -0.18 -24.26 0.43
C THR A 157 -1.49 -24.88 -0.09
N THR A 158 -2.51 -25.02 0.76
CA THR A 158 -3.84 -25.54 0.42
C THR A 158 -4.86 -24.48 0.10
N LEU A 159 -4.53 -23.19 0.35
CA LEU A 159 -5.43 -22.07 0.08
C LEU A 159 -5.18 -21.50 -1.31
N PRO A 160 -6.24 -21.10 -2.03
CA PRO A 160 -6.07 -20.31 -3.24
C PRO A 160 -5.47 -18.95 -2.90
N LYS A 161 -4.41 -18.57 -3.62
CA LYS A 161 -3.71 -17.29 -3.41
C LYS A 161 -4.06 -16.30 -4.52
N LEU A 162 -4.10 -15.02 -4.14
CA LEU A 162 -4.17 -13.94 -5.11
C LEU A 162 -2.84 -13.82 -5.87
N GLU A 163 -2.95 -13.50 -7.15
CA GLU A 163 -1.77 -13.06 -7.91
C GLU A 163 -1.43 -11.60 -7.56
N PRO A 164 -0.15 -11.21 -7.51
CA PRO A 164 0.25 -9.83 -7.29
C PRO A 164 -0.41 -8.82 -8.25
N SER A 165 -0.71 -9.24 -9.49
CA SER A 165 -1.41 -8.43 -10.49
C SER A 165 -2.86 -8.12 -10.10
N GLU A 166 -3.56 -9.04 -9.41
CA GLU A 166 -4.93 -8.80 -8.93
C GLU A 166 -4.95 -7.69 -7.87
N VAL A 167 -3.91 -7.61 -7.03
CA VAL A 167 -3.75 -6.49 -6.08
C VAL A 167 -3.40 -5.19 -6.80
N ALA A 168 -2.58 -5.24 -7.85
CA ALA A 168 -2.27 -4.07 -8.68
C ALA A 168 -3.52 -3.51 -9.37
N ASP A 169 -4.43 -4.38 -9.83
CA ASP A 169 -5.72 -3.98 -10.40
C ASP A 169 -6.62 -3.31 -9.36
N ALA A 170 -6.63 -3.78 -8.10
CA ALA A 170 -7.37 -3.13 -7.03
C ALA A 170 -6.83 -1.71 -6.72
N VAL A 171 -5.51 -1.53 -6.70
CA VAL A 171 -4.88 -0.20 -6.58
C VAL A 171 -5.29 0.71 -7.74
N ARG A 172 -5.24 0.20 -8.97
CA ARG A 172 -5.68 0.94 -10.15
C ARG A 172 -7.15 1.36 -10.03
N TYR A 173 -8.02 0.45 -9.63
CA TYR A 173 -9.44 0.75 -9.40
C TYR A 173 -9.63 1.89 -8.39
N CYS A 174 -8.93 1.88 -7.27
CA CYS A 174 -8.98 2.97 -6.29
C CYS A 174 -8.58 4.32 -6.92
N PHE A 175 -7.49 4.35 -7.68
CA PHE A 175 -6.97 5.60 -8.25
C PHE A 175 -7.81 6.15 -9.41
N GLU A 176 -8.43 5.28 -10.20
CA GLU A 176 -9.25 5.65 -11.37
C GLU A 176 -10.72 5.89 -11.03
N SER A 177 -11.19 5.49 -9.82
CA SER A 177 -12.57 5.70 -9.41
C SER A 177 -12.91 7.18 -9.32
N THR A 178 -14.12 7.53 -9.75
CA THR A 178 -14.68 8.89 -9.66
C THR A 178 -15.37 9.15 -8.31
N PHE A 179 -15.46 8.13 -7.46
CA PHE A 179 -16.00 8.19 -6.11
C PHE A 179 -14.94 7.73 -5.10
N ASN A 180 -15.16 8.05 -3.84
CA ASN A 180 -14.22 7.68 -2.79
C ASN A 180 -14.35 6.18 -2.45
N VAL A 181 -13.23 5.45 -2.56
CA VAL A 181 -13.11 4.04 -2.15
C VAL A 181 -12.36 4.01 -0.82
N ASN A 182 -13.07 3.92 0.29
CA ASN A 182 -12.40 3.92 1.59
C ASN A 182 -11.55 2.66 1.80
N LYS A 183 -12.15 1.49 1.54
CA LYS A 183 -11.50 0.19 1.69
C LYS A 183 -11.91 -0.76 0.58
N ILE A 184 -10.96 -1.53 0.09
CA ILE A 184 -11.21 -2.66 -0.81
C ILE A 184 -10.57 -3.92 -0.22
N VAL A 185 -11.39 -4.91 0.12
CA VAL A 185 -10.93 -6.22 0.56
C VAL A 185 -10.99 -7.15 -0.64
N ILE A 186 -9.89 -7.83 -0.92
CA ILE A 186 -9.79 -8.76 -2.04
C ILE A 186 -9.33 -10.13 -1.54
N GLN A 187 -10.08 -11.14 -1.98
CA GLN A 187 -9.85 -12.52 -1.62
C GLN A 187 -9.98 -13.39 -2.87
N LYS A 188 -9.25 -14.51 -2.92
CA LYS A 188 -9.40 -15.45 -4.00
C LYS A 188 -10.71 -16.25 -3.81
N ASN A 189 -11.51 -16.35 -4.86
CA ASN A 189 -12.68 -17.20 -4.82
C ASN A 189 -12.25 -18.67 -4.61
N ALA A 190 -12.85 -19.33 -3.63
CA ALA A 190 -12.81 -20.76 -3.53
C ALA A 190 -13.64 -21.29 -4.71
N GLY A 191 -12.98 -21.86 -5.73
CA GLY A 191 -13.63 -22.43 -6.90
C GLY A 191 -14.52 -23.62 -6.56
#